data_1445381f68a53fa838ef6a29a5344636
#
_entry.id   1445381f68a53fa838ef6a29a5344636
#
_cell.length_a   1.000
_cell.length_b   1.000
_cell.length_c   1.000
_cell.angle_alpha   90.00
_cell.angle_beta   90.00
_cell.angle_gamma   90.00
#
_symmetry.space_group_name_H-M   'P 1'
#
loop_
_entity.id
_entity.type
_entity.pdbx_description
1 polymer ?
#
loop_
_entity_poly.entity_id
_entity_poly.type
_entity_poly.pdbx_seq_one_letter_code
_entity_poly.pdbx_strand_id
1 'polypeptide(L)'
;MRRSLELENECADTVAAEGYLLHQNPTRQEVADARLGTGDSGKPGKDPDYLIEGHVFDCYSPTPSKSVRGVWSGVADKVAGGQTQRVVVNLHDWRGDLAALQKQFDDWPIPGLKELVAVTRSGSIIQLLRRD
;
A
#
# COMPACT_ATOMS: atom_id res chain seq x y z
N MET A 1 13.98 8.50 8.44
CA MET A 1 12.73 8.88 9.13
C MET A 1 12.02 10.01 8.40
N ARG A 2 12.67 11.16 8.23
CA ARG A 2 12.08 12.30 7.52
C ARG A 2 11.67 11.94 6.08
N ARG A 3 12.53 11.20 5.35
CA ARG A 3 12.22 10.83 3.97
C ARG A 3 11.01 9.90 3.86
N SER A 4 10.87 8.97 4.80
CA SER A 4 9.70 8.08 4.82
C SER A 4 8.40 8.85 5.01
N LEU A 5 8.40 9.84 5.91
CA LEU A 5 7.22 10.69 6.16
C LEU A 5 6.92 11.58 4.94
N GLU A 6 7.95 12.15 4.32
CA GLU A 6 7.78 12.93 3.08
C GLU A 6 7.14 12.10 1.98
N LEU A 7 7.64 10.87 1.77
CA LEU A 7 7.10 9.97 0.75
C LEU A 7 5.67 9.56 1.06
N GLU A 8 5.35 9.30 2.32
CA GLU A 8 3.98 8.97 2.73
C GLU A 8 3.03 10.12 2.44
N ASN A 9 3.44 11.36 2.77
CA ASN A 9 2.62 12.54 2.53
C ASN A 9 2.46 12.83 1.04
N GLU A 10 3.52 12.72 0.26
CA GLU A 10 3.47 12.91 -1.20
C GLU A 10 2.57 11.85 -1.85
N CYS A 11 2.65 10.61 -1.39
CA CYS A 11 1.80 9.52 -1.87
C CYS A 11 0.33 9.82 -1.60
N ALA A 12 0.01 10.27 -0.38
CA ALA A 12 -1.36 10.65 -0.01
C ALA A 12 -1.87 11.77 -0.91
N ASP A 13 -1.06 12.80 -1.15
CA ASP A 13 -1.43 13.93 -2.02
C ASP A 13 -1.69 13.46 -3.46
N THR A 14 -0.85 12.58 -3.98
CA THR A 14 -1.00 12.03 -5.34
C THR A 14 -2.29 11.23 -5.47
N VAL A 15 -2.57 10.35 -4.52
CA VAL A 15 -3.78 9.53 -4.52
C VAL A 15 -5.03 10.43 -4.44
N ALA A 16 -5.02 11.42 -3.55
CA ALA A 16 -6.13 12.36 -3.41
C ALA A 16 -6.33 13.20 -4.67
N ALA A 17 -5.25 13.65 -5.31
CA ALA A 17 -5.30 14.44 -6.53
C ALA A 17 -5.91 13.67 -7.71
N GLU A 18 -5.81 12.33 -7.70
CA GLU A 18 -6.43 11.48 -8.72
C GLU A 18 -7.92 11.22 -8.45
N GLY A 19 -8.49 11.82 -7.41
CA GLY A 19 -9.92 11.77 -7.12
C GLY A 19 -10.33 10.72 -6.10
N TYR A 20 -9.39 10.01 -5.47
CA TYR A 20 -9.73 9.05 -4.44
C TYR A 20 -10.00 9.74 -3.11
N LEU A 21 -11.00 9.24 -2.36
CA LEU A 21 -11.24 9.69 -0.99
C LEU A 21 -10.20 9.05 -0.08
N LEU A 22 -9.31 9.87 0.46
CA LEU A 22 -8.22 9.41 1.29
C LEU A 22 -8.24 10.11 2.65
N HIS A 23 -8.13 9.31 3.71
CA HIS A 23 -7.98 9.78 5.08
C HIS A 23 -6.63 9.27 5.61
N GLN A 24 -5.72 10.17 5.90
CA GLN A 24 -4.38 9.85 6.39
C GLN A 24 -4.38 9.73 7.90
N ASN A 25 -3.61 8.77 8.42
CA ASN A 25 -3.46 8.51 9.86
C ASN A 25 -4.80 8.29 10.57
N PRO A 26 -5.60 7.30 10.13
CA PRO A 26 -6.90 7.05 10.77
C PRO A 26 -6.71 6.60 12.22
N THR A 27 -7.67 6.92 13.07
CA THR A 27 -7.69 6.42 14.44
C THR A 27 -7.95 4.92 14.45
N ARG A 28 -7.66 4.26 15.58
CA ARG A 28 -7.94 2.83 15.74
C ARG A 28 -9.42 2.52 15.62
N GLN A 29 -10.28 3.42 16.11
CA GLN A 29 -11.73 3.25 15.96
C GLN A 29 -12.17 3.36 14.50
N GLU A 30 -11.62 4.33 13.76
CA GLU A 30 -11.90 4.48 12.33
C GLU A 30 -11.47 3.25 11.54
N VAL A 31 -10.30 2.68 11.88
CA VAL A 31 -9.81 1.45 11.26
C VAL A 31 -10.73 0.27 11.57
N ALA A 32 -11.15 0.13 12.83
CA ALA A 32 -12.05 -0.95 13.23
C ALA A 32 -13.39 -0.84 12.50
N ASP A 33 -13.95 0.36 12.41
CA ASP A 33 -15.21 0.60 11.71
C ASP A 33 -15.10 0.30 10.21
N ALA A 34 -13.97 0.70 9.59
CA ALA A 34 -13.71 0.40 8.19
C ALA A 34 -13.62 -1.11 7.93
N ARG A 35 -12.96 -1.85 8.81
CA ARG A 35 -12.85 -3.30 8.69
C ARG A 35 -14.19 -3.99 8.84
N LEU A 36 -15.04 -3.53 9.75
CA LEU A 36 -16.40 -4.05 9.88
C LEU A 36 -17.21 -3.82 8.60
N GLY A 37 -17.10 -2.63 8.02
CA GLY A 37 -17.86 -2.26 6.83
C GLY A 37 -17.39 -2.96 5.55
N THR A 38 -16.11 -3.29 5.45
CA THR A 38 -15.51 -3.87 4.24
C THR A 38 -15.29 -5.38 4.33
N GLY A 39 -15.26 -5.93 5.53
CA GLY A 39 -14.90 -7.34 5.75
C GLY A 39 -13.40 -7.60 5.71
N ASP A 40 -12.57 -6.57 5.61
CA ASP A 40 -11.11 -6.73 5.62
C ASP A 40 -10.64 -7.07 7.03
N SER A 41 -9.55 -7.85 7.13
CA SER A 41 -8.99 -8.30 8.38
C SER A 41 -7.68 -7.60 8.71
N GLY A 42 -7.32 -7.59 9.99
CA GLY A 42 -6.04 -7.07 10.45
C GLY A 42 -6.00 -7.04 11.97
N LYS A 43 -4.80 -6.82 12.51
CA LYS A 43 -4.61 -6.78 13.97
C LYS A 43 -5.02 -5.41 14.52
N PRO A 44 -5.85 -5.36 15.57
CA PRO A 44 -6.35 -4.08 16.13
C PRO A 44 -5.26 -3.15 16.65
N GLY A 45 -4.11 -3.71 17.07
CA GLY A 45 -3.00 -2.92 17.63
C GLY A 45 -2.10 -2.27 16.60
N LYS A 46 -2.33 -2.49 15.30
CA LYS A 46 -1.55 -1.88 14.22
C LYS A 46 -2.15 -0.54 13.82
N ASP A 47 -1.29 0.36 13.35
CA ASP A 47 -1.66 1.71 12.94
C ASP A 47 -1.39 1.88 11.44
N PRO A 48 -2.32 1.47 10.56
CA PRO A 48 -2.17 1.64 9.12
C PRO A 48 -2.13 3.12 8.71
N ASP A 49 -1.53 3.40 7.56
CA ASP A 49 -1.27 4.77 7.12
C ASP A 49 -2.51 5.48 6.59
N TYR A 50 -3.40 4.76 5.88
CA TYR A 50 -4.51 5.39 5.16
C TYR A 50 -5.83 4.62 5.28
N LEU A 51 -6.92 5.37 5.14
CA LEU A 51 -8.18 4.83 4.60
C LEU A 51 -8.31 5.40 3.18
N ILE A 52 -8.50 4.54 2.19
CA ILE A 52 -8.74 4.94 0.81
C ILE A 52 -10.06 4.32 0.37
N GLU A 53 -11.02 5.15 0.00
CA GLU A 53 -12.38 4.72 -0.34
C GLU A 53 -12.97 3.80 0.73
N GLY A 54 -12.69 4.09 2.00
CA GLY A 54 -13.19 3.34 3.14
C GLY A 54 -12.44 2.04 3.45
N HIS A 55 -11.43 1.66 2.66
CA HIS A 55 -10.61 0.48 2.88
C HIS A 55 -9.31 0.84 3.58
N VAL A 56 -8.84 -0.05 4.45
CA VAL A 56 -7.58 0.12 5.18
C VAL A 56 -6.40 -0.21 4.27
N PHE A 57 -5.52 0.77 4.07
CA PHE A 57 -4.29 0.63 3.28
C PHE A 57 -3.08 1.01 4.10
N ASP A 58 -1.96 0.39 3.79
CA ASP A 58 -0.66 0.82 4.27
C ASP A 58 0.20 1.26 3.10
N CYS A 59 1.10 2.21 3.34
CA CYS A 59 2.01 2.72 2.32
C CYS A 59 3.37 2.07 2.49
N TYR A 60 3.95 1.60 1.37
CA TYR A 60 5.31 1.11 1.34
C TYR A 60 6.09 1.86 0.26
N SER A 61 7.17 2.53 0.67
CA SER A 61 8.01 3.32 -0.23
C SER A 61 9.40 2.70 -0.32
N PRO A 62 9.65 1.81 -1.29
CA PRO A 62 10.95 1.17 -1.42
C PRO A 62 12.04 2.18 -1.76
N THR A 63 13.25 1.92 -1.26
CA THR A 63 14.44 2.72 -1.55
C THR A 63 14.84 2.56 -3.03
N PRO A 64 15.66 3.48 -3.59
CA PRO A 64 16.01 3.44 -5.01
C PRO A 64 16.59 2.11 -5.50
N SER A 65 17.40 1.47 -4.67
CA SER A 65 18.13 0.25 -5.05
C SER A 65 17.46 -1.05 -4.61
N LYS A 66 16.26 -0.98 -4.03
CA LYS A 66 15.56 -2.19 -3.59
C LYS A 66 15.28 -3.09 -4.79
N SER A 67 15.57 -4.39 -4.66
CA SER A 67 15.27 -5.35 -5.72
C SER A 67 13.76 -5.58 -5.85
N VAL A 68 13.35 -6.11 -7.00
CA VAL A 68 11.95 -6.52 -7.23
C VAL A 68 11.49 -7.47 -6.12
N ARG A 69 12.32 -8.48 -5.81
CA ARG A 69 12.00 -9.43 -4.73
C ARG A 69 11.96 -8.74 -3.37
N GLY A 70 12.81 -7.76 -3.13
CA GLY A 70 12.80 -6.97 -1.89
C GLY A 70 11.53 -6.16 -1.72
N VAL A 71 11.01 -5.57 -2.79
CA VAL A 71 9.72 -4.88 -2.77
C VAL A 71 8.60 -5.87 -2.44
N TRP A 72 8.60 -7.03 -3.09
CA TRP A 72 7.65 -8.11 -2.84
C TRP A 72 7.68 -8.54 -1.36
N SER A 73 8.89 -8.75 -0.80
CA SER A 73 9.06 -9.14 0.59
C SER A 73 8.53 -8.08 1.56
N GLY A 74 8.74 -6.80 1.25
CA GLY A 74 8.24 -5.71 2.08
C GLY A 74 6.71 -5.68 2.15
N VAL A 75 6.05 -5.93 1.03
CA VAL A 75 4.59 -6.04 0.98
C VAL A 75 4.13 -7.28 1.74
N ALA A 76 4.79 -8.42 1.52
CA ALA A 76 4.46 -9.67 2.20
C ALA A 76 4.55 -9.53 3.73
N ASP A 77 5.57 -8.84 4.22
CA ASP A 77 5.75 -8.60 5.66
C ASP A 77 4.60 -7.79 6.26
N LYS A 78 4.12 -6.78 5.56
CA LYS A 78 2.98 -5.97 6.02
C LYS A 78 1.70 -6.81 6.15
N VAL A 79 1.45 -7.66 5.17
CA VAL A 79 0.28 -8.54 5.17
C VAL A 79 0.42 -9.61 6.26
N ALA A 80 1.56 -10.28 6.33
CA ALA A 80 1.82 -11.31 7.35
C ALA A 80 1.78 -10.75 8.76
N GLY A 81 2.22 -9.51 8.96
CA GLY A 81 2.18 -8.84 10.24
C GLY A 81 0.78 -8.39 10.69
N GLY A 82 -0.22 -8.56 9.84
CA GLY A 82 -1.60 -8.17 10.16
C GLY A 82 -1.86 -6.69 10.10
N GLN A 83 -0.98 -5.92 9.45
CA GLN A 83 -1.14 -4.48 9.35
C GLN A 83 -2.25 -4.09 8.40
N THR A 84 -2.32 -4.76 7.25
CA THR A 84 -3.34 -4.52 6.25
C THR A 84 -3.41 -5.68 5.27
N GLN A 85 -4.51 -5.75 4.54
CA GLN A 85 -4.66 -6.64 3.38
C GLN A 85 -4.57 -5.86 2.06
N ARG A 86 -4.36 -4.54 2.13
CA ARG A 86 -4.28 -3.65 0.97
C ARG A 86 -3.09 -2.72 1.13
N VAL A 87 -2.26 -2.61 0.09
CA VAL A 87 -1.01 -1.84 0.13
C VAL A 87 -0.93 -0.88 -1.06
N VAL A 88 -0.50 0.35 -0.78
CA VAL A 88 -0.04 1.28 -1.80
C VAL A 88 1.48 1.19 -1.83
N VAL A 89 2.04 0.81 -2.98
CA VAL A 89 3.48 0.84 -3.19
C VAL A 89 3.83 2.18 -3.85
N ASN A 90 4.50 3.04 -3.10
CA ASN A 90 4.93 4.33 -3.63
C ASN A 90 6.29 4.17 -4.31
N LEU A 91 6.31 4.16 -5.64
CA LEU A 91 7.49 3.93 -6.45
C LEU A 91 8.22 5.23 -6.83
N HIS A 92 7.93 6.34 -6.16
CA HIS A 92 8.52 7.63 -6.47
C HIS A 92 10.05 7.59 -6.51
N ASP A 93 10.67 6.97 -5.50
CA ASP A 93 12.14 6.88 -5.41
C ASP A 93 12.70 5.62 -6.08
N TRP A 94 11.88 4.61 -6.30
CA TRP A 94 12.33 3.30 -6.76
C TRP A 94 12.76 3.34 -8.23
N ARG A 95 13.87 2.66 -8.54
CA ARG A 95 14.48 2.67 -9.88
C ARG A 95 14.35 1.36 -10.64
N GLY A 96 13.58 0.41 -10.09
CA GLY A 96 13.39 -0.87 -10.74
C GLY A 96 12.38 -0.84 -11.87
N ASP A 97 12.17 -2.00 -12.49
CA ASP A 97 11.27 -2.16 -13.61
C ASP A 97 9.86 -2.53 -13.16
N LEU A 98 8.87 -1.73 -13.53
CA LEU A 98 7.48 -1.96 -13.13
C LEU A 98 6.93 -3.28 -13.70
N ALA A 99 7.27 -3.62 -14.94
CA ALA A 99 6.80 -4.88 -15.56
C ALA A 99 7.35 -6.09 -14.80
N ALA A 100 8.61 -6.04 -14.37
CA ALA A 100 9.20 -7.10 -13.57
C ALA A 100 8.54 -7.20 -12.19
N LEU A 101 8.17 -6.06 -11.60
CA LEU A 101 7.46 -6.03 -10.33
C LEU A 101 6.08 -6.68 -10.46
N GLN A 102 5.33 -6.32 -11.51
CA GLN A 102 4.03 -6.94 -11.80
C GLN A 102 4.15 -8.45 -11.91
N LYS A 103 5.15 -8.92 -12.67
CA LYS A 103 5.40 -10.35 -12.85
C LYS A 103 5.70 -11.05 -11.52
N GLN A 104 6.47 -10.41 -10.64
CA GLN A 104 6.79 -10.98 -9.33
C GLN A 104 5.53 -11.23 -8.50
N PHE A 105 4.59 -10.28 -8.47
CA PHE A 105 3.34 -10.45 -7.74
C PHE A 105 2.40 -11.46 -8.42
N ASP A 106 2.41 -11.52 -9.75
CA ASP A 106 1.59 -12.48 -10.50
C ASP A 106 2.09 -13.92 -10.28
N ASP A 107 3.41 -14.12 -10.31
CA ASP A 107 4.02 -15.43 -10.19
C ASP A 107 4.04 -15.96 -8.75
N TRP A 108 4.11 -15.06 -7.79
CA TRP A 108 4.23 -15.39 -6.37
C TRP A 108 3.14 -14.71 -5.54
N PRO A 109 1.90 -15.22 -5.59
CA PRO A 109 0.81 -14.62 -4.82
C PRO A 109 1.09 -14.60 -3.31
N ILE A 110 0.73 -13.49 -2.68
CA ILE A 110 0.87 -13.32 -1.23
C ILE A 110 -0.47 -13.67 -0.57
N PRO A 111 -0.51 -14.70 0.30
CA PRO A 111 -1.75 -15.03 1.02
C PRO A 111 -2.23 -13.84 1.85
N GLY A 112 -3.51 -13.50 1.72
CA GLY A 112 -4.11 -12.39 2.45
C GLY A 112 -4.02 -11.03 1.80
N LEU A 113 -3.19 -10.86 0.77
CA LEU A 113 -3.13 -9.61 0.02
C LEU A 113 -4.35 -9.52 -0.91
N LYS A 114 -5.20 -8.52 -0.68
CA LYS A 114 -6.41 -8.31 -1.47
C LYS A 114 -6.25 -7.26 -2.55
N GLU A 115 -5.42 -6.26 -2.31
CA GLU A 115 -5.25 -5.16 -3.26
C GLU A 115 -3.85 -4.59 -3.18
N LEU A 116 -3.28 -4.31 -4.35
CA LEU A 116 -1.97 -3.67 -4.47
C LEU A 116 -2.08 -2.58 -5.54
N VAL A 117 -1.84 -1.35 -5.12
CA VAL A 117 -1.88 -0.16 -5.97
C VAL A 117 -0.47 0.42 -6.02
N ALA A 118 0.00 0.76 -7.20
CA ALA A 118 1.29 1.42 -7.36
C ALA A 118 1.11 2.90 -7.71
N VAL A 119 1.88 3.77 -7.06
CA VAL A 119 2.04 5.16 -7.47
C VAL A 119 3.40 5.25 -8.16
N THR A 120 3.40 5.55 -9.45
CA THR A 120 4.61 5.57 -10.26
C THR A 120 5.41 6.85 -10.05
N ARG A 121 6.66 6.89 -10.56
CA ARG A 121 7.50 8.08 -10.49
C ARG A 121 6.86 9.29 -11.17
N SER A 122 6.07 9.06 -12.20
CA SER A 122 5.38 10.13 -12.93
C SER A 122 4.09 10.59 -12.24
N GLY A 123 3.71 9.96 -11.13
CA GLY A 123 2.48 10.28 -10.41
C GLY A 123 1.23 9.58 -10.93
N SER A 124 1.39 8.57 -11.76
CA SER A 124 0.27 7.74 -12.22
C SER A 124 -0.08 6.68 -11.20
N ILE A 125 -1.35 6.29 -11.13
CA ILE A 125 -1.82 5.23 -10.24
C ILE A 125 -2.16 4.01 -11.08
N ILE A 126 -1.59 2.85 -10.71
CA ILE A 126 -1.77 1.59 -11.42
C ILE A 126 -2.24 0.53 -10.44
N GLN A 127 -3.34 -0.13 -10.77
CA GLN A 127 -3.84 -1.27 -10.01
C GLN A 127 -3.04 -2.51 -10.41
N LEU A 128 -2.15 -3.00 -9.53
CA LEU A 128 -1.35 -4.20 -9.81
C LEU A 128 -2.10 -5.47 -9.47
N LEU A 129 -2.94 -5.45 -8.45
CA LEU A 129 -3.68 -6.61 -7.99
C LEU A 129 -4.97 -6.16 -7.30
N ARG A 130 -6.07 -6.85 -7.55
CA ARG A 130 -7.30 -6.70 -6.77
C ARG A 130 -8.02 -8.03 -6.67
N ARG A 131 -8.28 -8.44 -5.42
CA ARG A 131 -9.07 -9.62 -5.06
C ARG A 131 -10.09 -9.21 -4.02
N ASP A 132 -11.31 -9.33 -4.30
CA ASP A 132 -12.38 -8.98 -3.35
C ASP A 132 -12.83 -10.17 -2.51
#